data_6adcea559f3ab9fb9bc3d0baa850096e
#
_entry.id   6adcea559f3ab9fb9bc3d0baa850096e
#
_cell.length_a   1.000
_cell.length_b   1.000
_cell.length_c   1.000
_cell.angle_alpha   90.00
_cell.angle_beta   90.00
_cell.angle_gamma   90.00
#
_symmetry.space_group_name_H-M   'P 1'
#
loop_
_entity.id
_entity.type
_entity.pdbx_description
1 polymer ?
#
loop_
_entity_poly.entity_id
_entity_poly.type
_entity_poly.pdbx_seq_one_letter_code
_entity_poly.pdbx_strand_id
1 'polypeptide(L)'
;DVDLTPSWKRITMADAVQNVTGADFMAIEGDDDAAVELAKSVGVDMEGVARKWGNALYETFDQKVEETLIQPTFITMYPVEVSPLAKRSPEDPHLTERYEMFVCGCEMGNAFSELNDPIDQHQRFKAQAEKRANGDEEADMMDEDFVLALEYGMPPTGGLGFGIDRCAMMLCGTDSIRDVILFPTMKPLDSDKKVSKEVSAPAEAAQAAPVVEEKIDFSNVQIEPLFQNQVDF
;
A
#
# COMPACT_ATOMS: atom_id res chain seq x y z
N ASP A 1 -13.31 0.90 -22.94
CA ASP A 1 -13.71 2.20 -22.38
C ASP A 1 -13.97 2.04 -20.88
N VAL A 2 -13.55 3.02 -20.10
CA VAL A 2 -13.76 3.08 -18.65
C VAL A 2 -14.80 4.16 -18.35
N ASP A 3 -15.84 3.80 -17.62
CA ASP A 3 -16.86 4.76 -17.18
C ASP A 3 -16.53 5.26 -15.76
N LEU A 4 -16.15 6.52 -15.65
CA LEU A 4 -15.82 7.16 -14.37
C LEU A 4 -17.04 7.81 -13.69
N THR A 5 -18.24 7.61 -14.23
CA THR A 5 -19.47 8.17 -13.65
C THR A 5 -19.70 7.61 -12.23
N PRO A 6 -19.95 8.42 -11.22
CA PRO A 6 -20.40 7.93 -9.91
C PRO A 6 -21.79 7.25 -10.03
N SER A 7 -22.13 6.21 -9.26
CA SER A 7 -21.42 5.63 -8.13
C SER A 7 -20.70 4.35 -8.56
N TRP A 8 -19.45 4.25 -8.11
CA TRP A 8 -18.65 3.08 -8.44
C TRP A 8 -19.05 1.85 -7.62
N LYS A 9 -18.79 0.67 -8.17
CA LYS A 9 -19.06 -0.61 -7.52
C LYS A 9 -18.27 -0.72 -6.21
N ARG A 10 -18.93 -1.24 -5.17
CA ARG A 10 -18.30 -1.64 -3.90
C ARG A 10 -18.59 -3.10 -3.69
N ILE A 11 -17.56 -3.87 -3.38
CA ILE A 11 -17.64 -5.31 -3.16
C ILE A 11 -16.59 -5.73 -2.13
N THR A 12 -16.91 -6.71 -1.28
CA THR A 12 -15.90 -7.25 -0.37
C THR A 12 -14.88 -8.09 -1.14
N MET A 13 -13.68 -8.22 -0.59
CA MET A 13 -12.65 -9.07 -1.21
C MET A 13 -13.15 -10.52 -1.36
N ALA A 14 -13.75 -11.06 -0.31
CA ALA A 14 -14.29 -12.42 -0.34
C ALA A 14 -15.36 -12.62 -1.42
N ASP A 15 -16.32 -11.68 -1.54
CA ASP A 15 -17.33 -11.74 -2.60
C ASP A 15 -16.72 -11.59 -4.00
N ALA A 16 -15.69 -10.73 -4.15
CA ALA A 16 -15.01 -10.56 -5.42
C ALA A 16 -14.31 -11.87 -5.86
N VAL A 17 -13.62 -12.52 -4.93
CA VAL A 17 -12.99 -13.83 -5.14
C VAL A 17 -14.03 -14.90 -5.47
N GLN A 18 -15.11 -14.99 -4.69
CA GLN A 18 -16.17 -15.97 -4.92
C GLN A 18 -16.82 -15.78 -6.30
N ASN A 19 -17.07 -14.54 -6.71
CA ASN A 19 -17.68 -14.24 -8.01
C ASN A 19 -16.81 -14.66 -9.21
N VAL A 20 -15.48 -14.58 -9.07
CA VAL A 20 -14.55 -14.90 -10.17
C VAL A 20 -14.16 -16.36 -10.17
N THR A 21 -13.89 -16.93 -9.00
CA THR A 21 -13.30 -18.28 -8.87
C THR A 21 -14.29 -19.34 -8.42
N GLY A 22 -15.40 -18.94 -7.80
CA GLY A 22 -16.34 -19.83 -7.13
C GLY A 22 -15.90 -20.27 -5.73
N ALA A 23 -14.71 -19.87 -5.26
CA ALA A 23 -14.18 -20.21 -3.94
C ALA A 23 -14.80 -19.36 -2.84
N ASP A 24 -15.45 -20.00 -1.87
CA ASP A 24 -16.10 -19.34 -0.73
C ASP A 24 -15.18 -19.38 0.50
N PHE A 25 -14.39 -18.34 0.68
CA PHE A 25 -13.47 -18.20 1.82
C PHE A 25 -14.20 -17.88 3.13
N MET A 26 -15.39 -17.29 3.07
CA MET A 26 -16.16 -17.00 4.27
C MET A 26 -16.75 -18.25 4.90
N ALA A 27 -17.06 -19.28 4.12
CA ALA A 27 -17.51 -20.57 4.64
C ALA A 27 -16.47 -21.32 5.48
N ILE A 28 -15.18 -20.96 5.35
CA ILE A 28 -14.04 -21.56 6.04
C ILE A 28 -13.21 -20.51 6.80
N GLU A 29 -13.87 -19.44 7.22
CA GLU A 29 -13.22 -18.34 7.91
C GLU A 29 -12.44 -18.83 9.14
N GLY A 30 -11.19 -18.38 9.26
CA GLY A 30 -10.30 -18.75 10.37
C GLY A 30 -9.67 -20.15 10.27
N ASP A 31 -10.03 -20.98 9.28
CA ASP A 31 -9.39 -22.26 9.03
C ASP A 31 -8.21 -22.09 8.06
N ASP A 32 -7.02 -21.94 8.60
CA ASP A 32 -5.79 -21.67 7.85
C ASP A 32 -5.47 -22.77 6.81
N ASP A 33 -5.64 -24.04 7.18
CA ASP A 33 -5.30 -25.15 6.29
C ASP A 33 -6.34 -25.32 5.17
N ALA A 34 -7.62 -25.22 5.50
CA ALA A 34 -8.68 -25.26 4.51
C ALA A 34 -8.57 -24.12 3.51
N ALA A 35 -8.20 -22.91 3.95
CA ALA A 35 -8.03 -21.76 3.08
C ALA A 35 -6.89 -21.95 2.08
N VAL A 36 -5.74 -22.47 2.51
CA VAL A 36 -4.60 -22.77 1.62
C VAL A 36 -4.97 -23.82 0.58
N GLU A 37 -5.67 -24.89 0.97
CA GLU A 37 -6.10 -25.93 0.03
C GLU A 37 -7.18 -25.41 -0.94
N LEU A 38 -8.08 -24.52 -0.48
CA LEU A 38 -9.07 -23.87 -1.33
C LEU A 38 -8.39 -22.98 -2.39
N ALA A 39 -7.42 -22.15 -1.98
CA ALA A 39 -6.66 -21.29 -2.91
C ALA A 39 -5.95 -22.13 -3.99
N LYS A 40 -5.26 -23.21 -3.58
CA LYS A 40 -4.61 -24.14 -4.53
C LYS A 40 -5.60 -24.81 -5.46
N SER A 41 -6.79 -25.15 -4.99
CA SER A 41 -7.83 -25.82 -5.80
C SER A 41 -8.29 -24.96 -6.99
N VAL A 42 -8.19 -23.63 -6.87
CA VAL A 42 -8.49 -22.66 -7.94
C VAL A 42 -7.24 -22.20 -8.69
N GLY A 43 -6.11 -22.88 -8.48
CA GLY A 43 -4.87 -22.66 -9.22
C GLY A 43 -4.07 -21.44 -8.78
N VAL A 44 -4.14 -21.10 -7.50
CA VAL A 44 -3.32 -20.04 -6.88
C VAL A 44 -1.99 -20.63 -6.44
N ASP A 45 -0.89 -19.95 -6.75
CA ASP A 45 0.42 -20.29 -6.23
C ASP A 45 0.57 -19.76 -4.79
N MET A 46 0.84 -20.67 -3.87
CA MET A 46 1.02 -20.40 -2.45
C MET A 46 2.47 -20.57 -1.99
N GLU A 47 3.44 -20.66 -2.93
CA GLU A 47 4.85 -20.78 -2.57
C GLU A 47 5.36 -19.48 -1.92
N GLY A 48 5.99 -19.61 -0.74
CA GLY A 48 6.46 -18.44 0.03
C GLY A 48 5.40 -17.69 0.81
N VAL A 49 4.12 -17.99 0.60
CA VAL A 49 3.01 -17.32 1.28
C VAL A 49 2.77 -17.90 2.67
N ALA A 50 2.53 -17.04 3.65
CA ALA A 50 2.20 -17.46 5.01
C ALA A 50 0.90 -18.29 5.00
N ARG A 51 0.92 -19.45 5.67
CA ARG A 51 -0.24 -20.37 5.78
C ARG A 51 -1.26 -19.79 6.75
N LYS A 52 -2.00 -18.78 6.32
CA LYS A 52 -3.06 -18.10 7.05
C LYS A 52 -4.26 -17.91 6.14
N TRP A 53 -5.46 -17.93 6.74
CA TRP A 53 -6.71 -17.73 6.01
C TRP A 53 -6.70 -16.41 5.22
N GLY A 54 -6.34 -15.31 5.87
CA GLY A 54 -6.33 -13.99 5.22
C GLY A 54 -5.28 -13.85 4.12
N ASN A 55 -4.11 -14.50 4.27
CA ASN A 55 -3.11 -14.51 3.19
C ASN A 55 -3.61 -15.32 1.98
N ALA A 56 -4.26 -16.47 2.21
CA ALA A 56 -4.80 -17.29 1.12
C ALA A 56 -5.94 -16.57 0.36
N LEU A 57 -6.81 -15.85 1.08
CA LEU A 57 -7.83 -15.01 0.45
C LEU A 57 -7.20 -13.89 -0.37
N TYR A 58 -6.21 -13.16 0.19
CA TYR A 58 -5.54 -12.07 -0.50
C TYR A 58 -4.80 -12.55 -1.75
N GLU A 59 -4.01 -13.62 -1.67
CA GLU A 59 -3.32 -14.18 -2.82
C GLU A 59 -4.28 -14.66 -3.91
N THR A 60 -5.44 -15.19 -3.52
CA THR A 60 -6.46 -15.58 -4.49
C THR A 60 -7.05 -14.35 -5.19
N PHE A 61 -7.25 -13.24 -4.46
CA PHE A 61 -7.67 -11.98 -5.02
C PHE A 61 -6.62 -11.43 -5.99
N ASP A 62 -5.37 -11.31 -5.56
CA ASP A 62 -4.25 -10.78 -6.34
C ASP A 62 -4.09 -11.54 -7.68
N GLN A 63 -3.96 -12.87 -7.62
CA GLN A 63 -3.66 -13.68 -8.80
C GLN A 63 -4.85 -13.93 -9.73
N LYS A 64 -6.10 -13.80 -9.27
CA LYS A 64 -7.29 -14.19 -10.07
C LYS A 64 -8.29 -13.05 -10.32
N VAL A 65 -8.31 -12.03 -9.51
CA VAL A 65 -9.37 -11.02 -9.53
C VAL A 65 -8.87 -9.65 -9.96
N GLU A 66 -7.72 -9.21 -9.45
CA GLU A 66 -7.22 -7.84 -9.62
C GLU A 66 -7.20 -7.39 -11.08
N GLU A 67 -6.58 -8.15 -11.96
CA GLU A 67 -6.48 -7.83 -13.39
C GLU A 67 -7.86 -7.78 -14.10
N THR A 68 -8.90 -8.35 -13.51
CA THR A 68 -10.27 -8.33 -14.06
C THR A 68 -11.04 -7.04 -13.74
N LEU A 69 -10.53 -6.21 -12.82
CA LEU A 69 -11.18 -5.00 -12.32
C LEU A 69 -10.98 -3.82 -13.28
N ILE A 70 -11.54 -3.90 -14.48
CA ILE A 70 -11.38 -2.85 -15.51
C ILE A 70 -12.19 -1.59 -15.17
N GLN A 71 -13.43 -1.76 -14.72
CA GLN A 71 -14.29 -0.64 -14.33
C GLN A 71 -14.01 -0.22 -12.89
N PRO A 72 -14.19 1.09 -12.55
CA PRO A 72 -13.93 1.59 -11.21
C PRO A 72 -14.64 0.78 -10.13
N THR A 73 -13.85 0.18 -9.25
CA THR A 73 -14.35 -0.72 -8.20
C THR A 73 -13.62 -0.47 -6.89
N PHE A 74 -14.36 -0.36 -5.79
CA PHE A 74 -13.81 -0.42 -4.45
C PHE A 74 -13.86 -1.85 -3.94
N ILE A 75 -12.70 -2.39 -3.60
CA ILE A 75 -12.57 -3.66 -2.89
C ILE A 75 -12.46 -3.33 -1.41
N THR A 76 -13.33 -3.90 -0.59
CA THR A 76 -13.46 -3.61 0.85
C THR A 76 -13.20 -4.85 1.69
N MET A 77 -13.10 -4.69 3.00
CA MET A 77 -12.96 -5.79 3.97
C MET A 77 -11.73 -6.67 3.72
N TYR A 78 -10.57 -6.03 3.74
CA TYR A 78 -9.28 -6.71 3.66
C TYR A 78 -8.99 -7.52 4.93
N PRO A 79 -8.37 -8.71 4.81
CA PRO A 79 -7.95 -9.48 5.98
C PRO A 79 -6.94 -8.75 6.86
N VAL A 80 -6.98 -9.04 8.16
CA VAL A 80 -6.07 -8.48 9.16
C VAL A 80 -4.61 -8.84 8.87
N GLU A 81 -4.36 -10.06 8.38
CA GLU A 81 -3.03 -10.59 8.10
C GLU A 81 -2.24 -9.79 7.06
N VAL A 82 -2.96 -9.09 6.17
CA VAL A 82 -2.38 -8.26 5.10
C VAL A 82 -2.64 -6.76 5.30
N SER A 83 -3.12 -6.37 6.49
CA SER A 83 -3.49 -4.99 6.80
C SER A 83 -2.97 -4.56 8.19
N PRO A 84 -1.64 -4.50 8.37
CA PRO A 84 -1.03 -4.34 9.71
C PRO A 84 -1.33 -3.02 10.40
N LEU A 85 -1.72 -1.97 9.67
CA LEU A 85 -1.97 -0.62 10.19
C LEU A 85 -3.46 -0.26 10.20
N ALA A 86 -4.32 -1.13 9.66
CA ALA A 86 -5.74 -0.87 9.55
C ALA A 86 -6.51 -1.37 10.77
N LYS A 87 -7.51 -0.61 11.19
CA LYS A 87 -8.41 -0.98 12.29
C LYS A 87 -9.28 -2.17 11.90
N ARG A 88 -9.50 -3.09 12.85
CA ARG A 88 -10.42 -4.22 12.63
C ARG A 88 -11.84 -3.73 12.42
N SER A 89 -12.56 -4.42 11.55
CA SER A 89 -14.00 -4.24 11.44
C SER A 89 -14.69 -4.57 12.77
N PRO A 90 -15.64 -3.75 13.23
CA PRO A 90 -16.41 -4.08 14.42
C PRO A 90 -17.40 -5.24 14.20
N GLU A 91 -17.72 -5.55 12.93
CA GLU A 91 -18.65 -6.62 12.56
C GLU A 91 -17.94 -7.97 12.46
N ASP A 92 -16.67 -7.95 12.05
CA ASP A 92 -15.87 -9.16 11.86
C ASP A 92 -14.39 -8.89 12.20
N PRO A 93 -13.87 -9.50 13.29
CA PRO A 93 -12.50 -9.22 13.75
C PRO A 93 -11.40 -9.83 12.88
N HIS A 94 -11.72 -10.71 11.91
CA HIS A 94 -10.76 -11.22 10.91
C HIS A 94 -10.54 -10.25 9.76
N LEU A 95 -11.44 -9.28 9.61
CA LEU A 95 -11.43 -8.27 8.56
C LEU A 95 -11.10 -6.88 9.11
N THR A 96 -10.75 -5.96 8.21
CA THR A 96 -10.40 -4.58 8.54
C THR A 96 -11.30 -3.57 7.83
N GLU A 97 -11.44 -2.37 8.41
CA GLU A 97 -12.04 -1.20 7.79
C GLU A 97 -11.07 -0.60 6.75
N ARG A 98 -10.70 -1.38 5.73
CA ARG A 98 -9.80 -1.00 4.64
C ARG A 98 -10.51 -1.19 3.30
N TYR A 99 -10.22 -0.28 2.38
CA TYR A 99 -10.58 -0.48 0.99
C TYR A 99 -9.43 -0.04 0.07
N GLU A 100 -9.39 -0.66 -1.10
CA GLU A 100 -8.59 -0.19 -2.22
C GLU A 100 -9.50 0.11 -3.40
N MET A 101 -9.06 1.06 -4.22
CA MET A 101 -9.77 1.52 -5.40
C MET A 101 -9.02 1.04 -6.64
N PHE A 102 -9.70 0.26 -7.48
CA PHE A 102 -9.16 -0.28 -8.73
C PHE A 102 -9.80 0.36 -9.94
N VAL A 103 -8.98 0.65 -10.96
CA VAL A 103 -9.39 1.06 -12.30
C VAL A 103 -8.41 0.48 -13.30
N CYS A 104 -8.88 -0.12 -14.38
CA CYS A 104 -8.05 -0.75 -15.42
C CYS A 104 -7.13 -1.86 -14.91
N GLY A 105 -7.57 -2.64 -13.91
CA GLY A 105 -6.74 -3.67 -13.29
C GLY A 105 -5.57 -3.12 -12.46
N CYS A 106 -5.67 -1.88 -12.01
CA CYS A 106 -4.60 -1.20 -11.29
C CYS A 106 -5.15 -0.57 -10.01
N GLU A 107 -4.50 -0.79 -8.88
CA GLU A 107 -4.78 -0.06 -7.64
C GLU A 107 -4.48 1.43 -7.83
N MET A 108 -5.49 2.26 -7.67
CA MET A 108 -5.39 3.72 -7.77
C MET A 108 -5.27 4.41 -6.41
N GLY A 109 -5.74 3.76 -5.36
CA GLY A 109 -5.68 4.30 -4.00
C GLY A 109 -6.04 3.26 -2.96
N ASN A 110 -5.55 3.49 -1.75
CA ASN A 110 -5.70 2.64 -0.59
C ASN A 110 -6.10 3.51 0.61
N ALA A 111 -7.11 3.11 1.34
CA ALA A 111 -7.59 3.86 2.50
C ALA A 111 -8.11 2.93 3.58
N PHE A 112 -7.94 3.37 4.82
CA PHE A 112 -8.44 2.61 5.97
C PHE A 112 -8.69 3.51 7.19
N SER A 113 -9.51 2.99 8.12
CA SER A 113 -9.53 3.52 9.47
C SER A 113 -8.21 3.14 10.15
N GLU A 114 -7.50 4.15 10.64
CA GLU A 114 -6.19 3.95 11.29
C GLU A 114 -6.36 3.12 12.57
N LEU A 115 -5.47 2.12 12.74
CA LEU A 115 -5.41 1.37 13.98
C LEU A 115 -4.86 2.27 15.09
N ASN A 116 -5.71 2.62 16.05
CA ASN A 116 -5.39 3.52 17.15
C ASN A 116 -5.30 2.83 18.53
N ASP A 117 -5.30 1.50 18.56
CA ASP A 117 -5.05 0.70 19.75
C ASP A 117 -3.57 0.29 19.80
N PRO A 118 -2.77 0.81 20.77
CA PRO A 118 -1.35 0.50 20.86
C PRO A 118 -1.08 -0.98 21.17
N ILE A 119 -1.99 -1.67 21.86
CA ILE A 119 -1.82 -3.08 22.21
C ILE A 119 -1.97 -3.95 20.95
N ASP A 120 -3.03 -3.74 20.16
CA ASP A 120 -3.24 -4.46 18.89
C ASP A 120 -2.10 -4.12 17.91
N GLN A 121 -1.70 -2.84 17.81
CA GLN A 121 -0.60 -2.44 16.92
C GLN A 121 0.72 -3.12 17.27
N HIS A 122 1.07 -3.18 18.56
CA HIS A 122 2.28 -3.87 19.00
C HIS A 122 2.25 -5.37 18.64
N GLN A 123 1.09 -6.02 18.79
CA GLN A 123 0.93 -7.43 18.41
C GLN A 123 1.10 -7.65 16.90
N ARG A 124 0.57 -6.73 16.08
CA ARG A 124 0.71 -6.81 14.62
C ARG A 124 2.14 -6.58 14.16
N PHE A 125 2.84 -5.60 14.71
CA PHE A 125 4.27 -5.40 14.41
C PHE A 125 5.11 -6.61 14.83
N LYS A 126 4.80 -7.24 15.97
CA LYS A 126 5.47 -8.47 16.38
C LYS A 126 5.26 -9.60 15.36
N ALA A 127 4.03 -9.77 14.86
CA ALA A 127 3.74 -10.77 13.82
C ALA A 127 4.46 -10.45 12.50
N GLN A 128 4.57 -9.18 12.11
CA GLN A 128 5.34 -8.75 10.94
C GLN A 128 6.84 -9.03 11.12
N ALA A 129 7.40 -8.70 12.28
CA ALA A 129 8.80 -8.99 12.59
C ALA A 129 9.14 -10.48 12.56
N GLU A 130 8.21 -11.34 12.99
CA GLU A 130 8.34 -12.80 12.89
C GLU A 130 8.31 -13.27 11.42
N LYS A 131 7.44 -12.71 10.56
CA LYS A 131 7.43 -12.97 9.12
C LYS A 131 8.77 -12.59 8.49
N ARG A 132 9.29 -11.41 8.81
CA ARG A 132 10.59 -10.92 8.33
C ARG A 132 11.74 -11.83 8.74
N ALA A 133 11.75 -12.29 9.98
CA ALA A 133 12.76 -13.25 10.47
C ALA A 133 12.71 -14.60 9.73
N ASN A 134 11.56 -14.96 9.15
CA ASN A 134 11.36 -16.16 8.35
C ASN A 134 11.60 -15.94 6.84
N GLY A 135 12.11 -14.75 6.43
CA GLY A 135 12.55 -14.47 5.06
C GLY A 135 11.64 -13.57 4.23
N ASP A 136 10.58 -13.05 4.80
CA ASP A 136 9.73 -12.03 4.16
C ASP A 136 10.39 -10.65 4.27
N GLU A 137 11.08 -10.21 3.21
CA GLU A 137 11.82 -8.94 3.19
C GLU A 137 10.89 -7.72 3.14
N GLU A 138 9.62 -7.90 2.74
CA GLU A 138 8.63 -6.81 2.66
C GLU A 138 7.91 -6.58 4.00
N ALA A 139 7.98 -7.54 4.93
CA ALA A 139 7.37 -7.39 6.24
C ALA A 139 8.03 -6.28 7.07
N ASP A 140 7.20 -5.52 7.79
CA ASP A 140 7.63 -4.41 8.62
C ASP A 140 8.49 -4.85 9.81
N MET A 141 9.39 -3.96 10.23
CA MET A 141 10.11 -4.11 11.49
C MET A 141 9.27 -3.59 12.66
N MET A 142 9.63 -4.04 13.88
CA MET A 142 9.07 -3.45 15.09
C MET A 142 9.44 -1.96 15.15
N ASP A 143 8.44 -1.10 15.32
CA ASP A 143 8.60 0.34 15.52
C ASP A 143 8.03 0.72 16.90
N GLU A 144 8.93 0.74 17.89
CA GLU A 144 8.57 1.07 19.28
C GLU A 144 8.19 2.55 19.42
N ASP A 145 8.76 3.45 18.62
CA ASP A 145 8.44 4.88 18.65
C ASP A 145 7.03 5.12 18.13
N PHE A 146 6.61 4.39 17.10
CA PHE A 146 5.25 4.41 16.59
C PHE A 146 4.24 3.93 17.65
N VAL A 147 4.52 2.80 18.31
CA VAL A 147 3.66 2.28 19.38
C VAL A 147 3.58 3.27 20.54
N LEU A 148 4.70 3.84 20.96
CA LEU A 148 4.75 4.86 22.00
C LEU A 148 3.92 6.10 21.62
N ALA A 149 3.97 6.53 20.37
CA ALA A 149 3.13 7.64 19.89
C ALA A 149 1.64 7.32 20.00
N LEU A 150 1.21 6.09 19.72
CA LEU A 150 -0.17 5.65 19.91
C LEU A 150 -0.59 5.64 21.39
N GLU A 151 0.33 5.32 22.32
CA GLU A 151 0.07 5.36 23.77
C GLU A 151 -0.24 6.78 24.28
N TYR A 152 0.33 7.83 23.66
CA TYR A 152 -0.05 9.22 23.94
C TYR A 152 -1.47 9.56 23.47
N GLY A 153 -2.03 8.78 22.59
CA GLY A 153 -3.39 8.84 22.09
C GLY A 153 -3.50 9.30 20.64
N MET A 154 -4.24 8.52 19.86
CA MET A 154 -4.64 8.84 18.49
C MET A 154 -6.17 8.87 18.42
N PRO A 155 -6.81 9.97 18.02
CA PRO A 155 -8.27 10.01 17.82
C PRO A 155 -8.68 9.10 16.67
N PRO A 156 -9.98 8.76 16.54
CA PRO A 156 -10.49 8.11 15.34
C PRO A 156 -10.08 8.90 14.09
N THR A 157 -9.34 8.26 13.22
CA THR A 157 -8.70 8.88 12.06
C THR A 157 -8.84 7.95 10.85
N GLY A 158 -9.10 8.50 9.68
CA GLY A 158 -9.02 7.80 8.40
C GLY A 158 -7.81 8.27 7.61
N GLY A 159 -7.10 7.34 6.98
CA GLY A 159 -6.00 7.60 6.08
C GLY A 159 -6.36 7.26 4.62
N LEU A 160 -5.83 8.01 3.67
CA LEU A 160 -5.98 7.75 2.24
C LEU A 160 -4.65 7.99 1.52
N GLY A 161 -4.18 6.98 0.80
CA GLY A 161 -3.13 7.09 -0.21
C GLY A 161 -3.74 7.05 -1.60
N PHE A 162 -3.30 7.94 -2.50
CA PHE A 162 -3.75 7.99 -3.88
C PHE A 162 -2.56 8.10 -4.84
N GLY A 163 -2.51 7.21 -5.83
CA GLY A 163 -1.41 7.16 -6.81
C GLY A 163 -1.53 8.23 -7.89
N ILE A 164 -0.91 9.39 -7.70
CA ILE A 164 -0.94 10.49 -8.68
C ILE A 164 -0.33 10.06 -10.02
N ASP A 165 0.78 9.33 -10.01
CA ASP A 165 1.42 8.85 -11.24
C ASP A 165 0.52 7.83 -11.98
N ARG A 166 -0.12 6.92 -11.25
CA ARG A 166 -1.09 5.97 -11.83
C ARG A 166 -2.30 6.69 -12.43
N CYS A 167 -2.78 7.76 -11.77
CA CYS A 167 -3.83 8.61 -12.30
C CYS A 167 -3.38 9.32 -13.59
N ALA A 168 -2.17 9.85 -13.61
CA ALA A 168 -1.59 10.47 -14.80
C ALA A 168 -1.45 9.46 -15.96
N MET A 169 -1.00 8.23 -15.69
CA MET A 169 -0.94 7.15 -16.69
C MET A 169 -2.32 6.89 -17.31
N MET A 170 -3.35 6.74 -16.47
CA MET A 170 -4.72 6.52 -16.94
C MET A 170 -5.21 7.67 -17.80
N LEU A 171 -5.00 8.94 -17.39
CA LEU A 171 -5.44 10.13 -18.14
C LEU A 171 -4.68 10.31 -19.45
N CYS A 172 -3.40 9.94 -19.50
CA CYS A 172 -2.56 10.04 -20.69
C CYS A 172 -2.71 8.81 -21.61
N GLY A 173 -3.34 7.74 -21.16
CA GLY A 173 -3.49 6.50 -21.92
C GLY A 173 -2.14 5.78 -22.14
N THR A 174 -1.27 5.77 -21.14
CA THR A 174 0.02 5.08 -21.18
C THR A 174 0.10 3.96 -20.15
N ASP A 175 0.77 2.86 -20.51
CA ASP A 175 0.97 1.70 -19.63
C ASP A 175 2.29 1.76 -18.85
N SER A 176 3.10 2.81 -19.08
CA SER A 176 4.41 2.95 -18.44
C SER A 176 4.47 4.18 -17.53
N ILE A 177 4.77 3.95 -16.26
CA ILE A 177 4.98 5.03 -15.30
C ILE A 177 6.13 5.98 -15.70
N ARG A 178 7.10 5.50 -16.49
CA ARG A 178 8.22 6.31 -16.99
C ARG A 178 7.77 7.42 -17.94
N ASP A 179 6.62 7.24 -18.59
CA ASP A 179 6.09 8.22 -19.55
C ASP A 179 5.44 9.43 -18.85
N VAL A 180 5.13 9.30 -17.55
CA VAL A 180 4.50 10.36 -16.73
C VAL A 180 5.45 10.95 -15.68
N ILE A 181 6.62 10.36 -15.46
CA ILE A 181 7.65 10.87 -14.56
C ILE A 181 8.71 11.63 -15.34
N LEU A 182 8.97 12.90 -14.98
CA LEU A 182 9.93 13.76 -15.68
C LEU A 182 11.37 13.22 -15.65
N PHE A 183 11.76 12.58 -14.53
CA PHE A 183 13.11 12.04 -14.33
C PHE A 183 13.04 10.62 -13.75
N PRO A 184 12.59 9.61 -14.54
CA PRO A 184 12.45 8.27 -14.03
C PRO A 184 13.81 7.64 -13.70
N THR A 185 13.90 6.94 -12.59
CA THR A 185 15.08 6.15 -12.24
C THR A 185 15.25 4.99 -13.22
N MET A 186 16.39 4.93 -13.89
CA MET A 186 16.74 3.92 -14.88
C MET A 186 17.87 3.04 -14.36
N LYS A 187 17.88 1.76 -14.77
CA LYS A 187 19.07 0.94 -14.52
C LYS A 187 20.28 1.56 -15.25
N PRO A 188 21.44 1.69 -14.58
CA PRO A 188 22.66 2.17 -15.24
C PRO A 188 22.99 1.30 -16.45
N LEU A 189 23.38 1.95 -17.56
CA LEU A 189 23.95 1.24 -18.70
C LEU A 189 25.29 0.64 -18.30
N ASP A 190 25.71 -0.46 -18.94
CA ASP A 190 27.00 -1.11 -18.63
C ASP A 190 28.24 -0.18 -18.81
N SER A 191 28.11 0.86 -19.66
CA SER A 191 29.07 1.96 -19.76
C SER A 191 29.22 2.74 -18.47
N ASP A 192 28.11 2.96 -17.74
CA ASP A 192 28.11 3.77 -16.51
C ASP A 192 28.69 3.00 -15.32
N LYS A 193 28.60 1.65 -15.34
CA LYS A 193 29.29 0.81 -14.34
C LYS A 193 30.81 0.88 -14.42
N LYS A 194 31.39 1.22 -15.57
CA LYS A 194 32.84 1.43 -15.70
C LYS A 194 33.29 2.78 -15.13
N VAL A 195 32.49 3.83 -15.36
CA VAL A 195 32.78 5.18 -14.86
C VAL A 195 32.69 5.22 -13.33
N SER A 196 31.70 4.56 -12.72
CA SER A 196 31.57 4.52 -11.25
C SER A 196 32.68 3.72 -10.55
N LYS A 197 33.36 2.79 -11.24
CA LYS A 197 34.53 2.09 -10.69
C LYS A 197 35.84 2.88 -10.78
N GLU A 198 35.96 3.81 -11.74
CA GLU A 198 37.14 4.68 -11.87
C GLU A 198 37.09 5.88 -10.90
N VAL A 199 35.90 6.31 -10.47
CA VAL A 199 35.72 7.41 -9.50
C VAL A 199 35.95 6.97 -8.04
N SER A 200 36.04 5.67 -7.76
CA SER A 200 36.23 5.11 -6.40
C SER A 200 37.70 4.92 -5.97
N ALA A 201 38.67 5.50 -6.69
CA ALA A 201 40.05 5.60 -6.18
C ALA A 201 40.13 6.79 -5.19
N PRO A 202 40.76 6.63 -4.01
CA PRO A 202 40.75 7.68 -3.01
C PRO A 202 41.56 8.89 -3.48
N ALA A 203 40.89 9.98 -3.75
CA ALA A 203 41.52 11.28 -3.89
C ALA A 203 41.93 11.73 -2.48
N GLU A 204 43.22 12.01 -2.31
CA GLU A 204 43.79 12.65 -1.13
C GLU A 204 43.03 13.91 -0.76
N ALA A 205 42.87 14.11 0.54
CA ALA A 205 42.15 15.18 1.18
C ALA A 205 42.49 16.56 0.61
N ALA A 206 41.63 17.08 -0.24
CA ALA A 206 41.56 18.51 -0.53
C ALA A 206 40.74 19.17 0.59
N GLN A 207 41.36 20.12 1.29
CA GLN A 207 40.75 20.93 2.35
C GLN A 207 39.47 21.58 1.86
N ALA A 208 38.37 21.32 2.55
CA ALA A 208 37.08 21.91 2.26
C ALA A 208 37.13 23.44 2.45
N ALA A 209 36.77 24.17 1.43
CA ALA A 209 36.48 25.59 1.54
C ALA A 209 35.21 25.77 2.43
N PRO A 210 35.10 26.84 3.22
CA PRO A 210 33.97 27.05 4.11
C PRO A 210 32.67 27.18 3.30
N VAL A 211 31.68 26.36 3.66
CA VAL A 211 30.31 26.47 3.15
C VAL A 211 29.74 27.77 3.69
N VAL A 212 29.46 28.73 2.80
CA VAL A 212 28.70 29.93 3.17
C VAL A 212 27.21 29.49 3.21
N GLU A 213 26.66 29.38 4.41
CA GLU A 213 25.21 29.25 4.60
C GLU A 213 24.53 30.57 4.19
N GLU A 214 24.04 30.67 2.99
CA GLU A 214 23.07 31.71 2.63
C GLU A 214 21.75 31.42 3.38
N LYS A 215 21.50 32.20 4.43
CA LYS A 215 20.20 32.23 5.08
C LYS A 215 19.19 32.89 4.13
N ILE A 216 18.27 32.09 3.60
CA ILE A 216 17.15 32.59 2.83
C ILE A 216 16.23 33.34 3.80
N ASP A 217 16.07 34.64 3.61
CA ASP A 217 15.18 35.50 4.39
C ASP A 217 13.75 35.41 3.84
N PHE A 218 12.86 34.75 4.59
CA PHE A 218 11.45 34.60 4.26
C PHE A 218 10.57 35.76 4.78
N SER A 219 11.15 36.82 5.35
CA SER A 219 10.37 37.90 6.00
C SER A 219 9.49 38.72 5.03
N ASN A 220 9.69 38.59 3.72
CA ASN A 220 8.94 39.29 2.69
C ASN A 220 8.03 38.37 1.82
N VAL A 221 7.83 37.10 2.22
CA VAL A 221 6.92 36.19 1.50
C VAL A 221 5.50 36.45 2.00
N GLN A 222 4.71 37.21 1.26
CA GLN A 222 3.27 37.32 1.47
C GLN A 222 2.59 36.08 0.87
N ILE A 223 2.07 35.20 1.72
CA ILE A 223 1.20 34.09 1.32
C ILE A 223 -0.22 34.65 1.28
N GLU A 224 -0.75 34.91 0.09
CA GLU A 224 -2.18 35.16 -0.04
C GLU A 224 -2.96 33.84 0.23
N PRO A 225 -3.99 33.86 1.09
CA PRO A 225 -4.80 32.68 1.34
C PRO A 225 -5.59 32.32 0.08
N LEU A 226 -5.28 31.15 -0.51
CA LEU A 226 -5.91 30.63 -1.72
C LEU A 226 -7.38 30.22 -1.58
N PHE A 227 -7.94 30.26 -0.37
CA PHE A 227 -9.34 29.91 -0.08
C PHE A 227 -10.00 30.95 0.84
N GLN A 228 -10.62 31.95 0.23
CA GLN A 228 -11.68 32.75 0.85
C GLN A 228 -13.02 32.32 0.25
N ASN A 229 -13.49 31.13 0.58
CA ASN A 229 -14.89 30.78 0.43
C ASN A 229 -15.41 30.35 1.80
N GLN A 230 -16.21 31.22 2.41
CA GLN A 230 -17.04 30.90 3.54
C GLN A 230 -17.96 29.77 3.13
N VAL A 231 -17.88 28.64 3.83
CA VAL A 231 -18.92 27.63 3.85
C VAL A 231 -19.81 27.99 5.02
N ASP A 232 -20.98 28.62 4.73
CA ASP A 232 -22.04 28.78 5.72
C ASP A 232 -22.64 27.38 6.00
N PHE A 233 -22.63 27.02 7.29
CA PHE A 233 -23.27 25.81 7.81
C PHE A 233 -24.76 26.09 8.10
#